data_79fd7eb5b52af2b06db2188432637749
#
_entry.id   79fd7eb5b52af2b06db2188432637749
#
_cell.length_a   1.000
_cell.length_b   1.000
_cell.length_c   1.000
_cell.angle_alpha   90.00
_cell.angle_beta   90.00
_cell.angle_gamma   90.00
#
_symmetry.space_group_name_H-M   'P 1'
#
loop_
_entity.id
_entity.type
_entity.pdbx_description
1 polymer ?
#
loop_
_entity_poly.entity_id
_entity_poly.type
_entity_poly.pdbx_seq_one_letter_code
_entity_poly.pdbx_strand_id
1 'polypeptide(L)'
;MFLHGGWLHLIFNMWLLWIFGDNIEDRMGGVRFLAFYLFCGLIAGLTHLYANPLSTIPTIGASGGIAGIMGAYFFLFPYARIVIWVLFLPIFVEVPAIAFLGIWVIIQLYKVTTGMGTVSDGNDVAWFGHLGGFLAGMFLYRPFLLEDRARGGERYRF
;
A
#
# COMPACT_ATOMS: atom_id res chain seq x y z
N MET A 1 -10.23 -7.41 4.87
CA MET A 1 -9.63 -7.10 3.57
C MET A 1 -10.64 -7.05 2.42
N PHE A 2 -11.68 -7.90 2.40
CA PHE A 2 -12.61 -8.00 1.26
C PHE A 2 -13.90 -7.16 1.42
N LEU A 3 -14.14 -6.60 2.59
CA LEU A 3 -15.27 -5.70 2.87
C LEU A 3 -14.80 -4.24 2.80
N HIS A 4 -15.62 -3.36 2.25
CA HIS A 4 -15.36 -1.94 2.09
C HIS A 4 -16.52 -1.12 2.63
N GLY A 5 -16.22 0.05 3.21
CA GLY A 5 -17.21 0.94 3.81
C GLY A 5 -18.05 1.75 2.82
N GLY A 6 -17.81 1.60 1.51
CA GLY A 6 -18.57 2.28 0.45
C GLY A 6 -17.89 2.17 -0.91
N TRP A 7 -18.60 2.60 -1.95
CA TRP A 7 -18.14 2.50 -3.34
C TRP A 7 -16.84 3.26 -3.61
N LEU A 8 -16.68 4.47 -3.10
CA LEU A 8 -15.43 5.24 -3.27
C LEU A 8 -14.25 4.54 -2.60
N HIS A 9 -14.45 3.98 -1.42
CA HIS A 9 -13.42 3.21 -0.72
C HIS A 9 -12.98 1.98 -1.53
N LEU A 10 -13.94 1.25 -2.12
CA LEU A 10 -13.64 0.13 -3.01
C LEU A 10 -12.89 0.58 -4.26
N ILE A 11 -13.39 1.61 -4.94
CA ILE A 11 -12.80 2.12 -6.19
C ILE A 11 -11.35 2.56 -5.96
N PHE A 12 -11.07 3.35 -4.91
CA PHE A 12 -9.72 3.79 -4.59
C PHE A 12 -8.78 2.63 -4.24
N ASN A 13 -9.26 1.64 -3.48
CA ASN A 13 -8.46 0.45 -3.20
C ASN A 13 -8.11 -0.32 -4.48
N MET A 14 -9.09 -0.57 -5.34
CA MET A 14 -8.86 -1.30 -6.60
C MET A 14 -7.97 -0.50 -7.55
N TRP A 15 -8.09 0.81 -7.58
CA TRP A 15 -7.24 1.67 -8.40
C TRP A 15 -5.77 1.64 -7.93
N LEU A 16 -5.52 1.76 -6.63
CA LEU A 16 -4.16 1.64 -6.09
C LEU A 16 -3.58 0.23 -6.30
N LEU A 17 -4.42 -0.80 -6.12
CA LEU A 17 -4.01 -2.18 -6.39
C LEU A 17 -3.64 -2.37 -7.87
N TRP A 18 -4.37 -1.77 -8.80
CA TRP A 18 -4.07 -1.82 -10.22
C TRP A 18 -2.76 -1.08 -10.55
N ILE A 19 -2.55 0.14 -10.03
CA ILE A 19 -1.35 0.93 -10.33
C ILE A 19 -0.08 0.24 -9.81
N PHE A 20 -0.10 -0.28 -8.58
CA PHE A 20 1.09 -0.82 -7.93
C PHE A 20 1.19 -2.34 -8.03
N GLY A 21 0.06 -3.03 -8.10
CA GLY A 21 -0.01 -4.49 -8.02
C GLY A 21 0.55 -5.19 -9.24
N ASP A 22 0.23 -4.72 -10.43
CA ASP A 22 0.62 -5.32 -11.71
C ASP A 22 2.14 -5.55 -11.79
N ASN A 23 2.93 -4.50 -11.56
CA ASN A 23 4.40 -4.58 -11.57
C ASN A 23 4.98 -5.53 -10.49
N ILE A 24 4.34 -5.60 -9.33
CA ILE A 24 4.77 -6.50 -8.24
C ILE A 24 4.38 -7.94 -8.55
N GLU A 25 3.19 -8.16 -9.11
CA GLU A 25 2.75 -9.47 -9.58
C GLU A 25 3.70 -10.03 -10.64
N ASP A 26 4.12 -9.20 -11.57
CA ASP A 26 5.12 -9.58 -12.58
C ASP A 26 6.44 -10.08 -11.98
N ARG A 27 6.84 -9.54 -10.83
CA ARG A 27 8.08 -9.94 -10.13
C ARG A 27 7.90 -11.19 -9.27
N MET A 28 6.70 -11.46 -8.79
CA MET A 28 6.41 -12.55 -7.86
C MET A 28 5.70 -13.73 -8.52
N GLY A 29 4.93 -13.49 -9.58
CA GLY A 29 3.94 -14.42 -10.12
C GLY A 29 2.67 -14.46 -9.26
N GLY A 30 1.51 -14.76 -9.88
CA GLY A 30 0.19 -14.55 -9.28
C GLY A 30 -0.01 -15.22 -7.92
N VAL A 31 0.44 -16.48 -7.75
CA VAL A 31 0.26 -17.22 -6.47
C VAL A 31 1.08 -16.59 -5.34
N ARG A 32 2.35 -16.26 -5.59
CA ARG A 32 3.21 -15.63 -4.58
C ARG A 32 2.76 -14.20 -4.28
N PHE A 33 2.29 -13.47 -5.30
CA PHE A 33 1.70 -12.14 -5.13
C PHE A 33 0.48 -12.18 -4.21
N LEU A 34 -0.44 -13.11 -4.45
CA LEU A 34 -1.61 -13.29 -3.60
C LEU A 34 -1.21 -13.61 -2.16
N ALA A 35 -0.27 -14.54 -1.96
CA ALA A 35 0.24 -14.89 -0.64
C ALA A 35 0.89 -13.69 0.05
N PHE A 36 1.71 -12.92 -0.67
CA PHE A 36 2.35 -11.69 -0.18
C PHE A 36 1.32 -10.63 0.23
N TYR A 37 0.33 -10.38 -0.64
CA TYR A 37 -0.76 -9.44 -0.37
C TYR A 37 -1.54 -9.82 0.91
N LEU A 38 -1.93 -11.10 1.04
CA LEU A 38 -2.66 -11.58 2.21
C LEU A 38 -1.81 -11.49 3.49
N PHE A 39 -0.52 -11.80 3.38
CA PHE A 39 0.41 -11.73 4.51
C PHE A 39 0.64 -10.30 4.98
N CYS A 40 0.86 -9.35 4.07
CA CYS A 40 0.96 -7.93 4.41
C CYS A 40 -0.34 -7.41 5.03
N GLY A 41 -1.50 -7.83 4.52
CA GLY A 41 -2.79 -7.47 5.09
C GLY A 41 -3.03 -8.03 6.48
N LEU A 42 -2.53 -9.25 6.78
CA LEU A 42 -2.57 -9.82 8.12
C LEU A 42 -1.71 -9.00 9.09
N ILE A 43 -0.47 -8.68 8.70
CA ILE A 43 0.43 -7.84 9.53
C ILE A 43 -0.18 -6.45 9.75
N ALA A 44 -0.77 -5.85 8.73
CA ALA A 44 -1.47 -4.58 8.85
C ALA A 44 -2.60 -4.64 9.88
N GLY A 45 -3.43 -5.69 9.82
CA GLY A 45 -4.52 -5.92 10.78
C GLY A 45 -4.01 -6.11 12.20
N LEU A 46 -2.97 -6.90 12.39
CA LEU A 46 -2.33 -7.11 13.69
C LEU A 46 -1.74 -5.81 14.24
N THR A 47 -1.04 -5.03 13.40
CA THR A 47 -0.47 -3.74 13.81
C THR A 47 -1.58 -2.78 14.28
N HIS A 48 -2.70 -2.72 13.54
CA HIS A 48 -3.83 -1.89 13.93
C HIS A 48 -4.46 -2.35 15.25
N LEU A 49 -4.64 -3.66 15.44
CA LEU A 49 -5.18 -4.26 16.65
C LEU A 49 -4.31 -3.94 17.88
N TYR A 50 -2.99 -4.10 17.75
CA TYR A 50 -2.06 -3.80 18.84
C TYR A 50 -2.01 -2.30 19.17
N ALA A 51 -2.12 -1.44 18.18
CA ALA A 51 -2.14 0.02 18.39
C ALA A 51 -3.46 0.52 18.99
N ASN A 52 -4.57 -0.20 18.77
CA ASN A 52 -5.91 0.19 19.22
C ASN A 52 -6.65 -0.97 19.92
N PRO A 53 -6.14 -1.49 21.05
CA PRO A 53 -6.66 -2.71 21.67
C PRO A 53 -8.08 -2.57 22.23
N LEU A 54 -8.53 -1.35 22.45
CA LEU A 54 -9.88 -1.04 22.99
C LEU A 54 -10.89 -0.65 21.91
N SER A 55 -10.47 -0.62 20.64
CA SER A 55 -11.38 -0.29 19.54
C SER A 55 -12.36 -1.45 19.30
N THR A 56 -13.64 -1.10 19.30
CA THR A 56 -14.74 -2.03 18.93
C THR A 56 -15.14 -1.88 17.46
N ILE A 57 -14.52 -0.98 16.72
CA ILE A 57 -14.84 -0.70 15.32
C ILE A 57 -14.12 -1.71 14.44
N PRO A 58 -14.84 -2.42 13.56
CA PRO A 58 -14.24 -3.36 12.64
C PRO A 58 -13.33 -2.68 11.63
N THR A 59 -12.09 -3.14 11.50
CA THR A 59 -11.19 -2.69 10.43
C THR A 59 -11.57 -3.35 9.11
N ILE A 60 -11.96 -2.55 8.13
CA ILE A 60 -12.38 -3.01 6.80
C ILE A 60 -11.53 -2.37 5.71
N GLY A 61 -11.42 -3.03 4.57
CA GLY A 61 -10.70 -2.56 3.39
C GLY A 61 -9.45 -3.38 3.05
N ALA A 62 -9.10 -3.30 1.78
CA ALA A 62 -7.92 -3.96 1.19
C ALA A 62 -6.62 -3.19 1.48
N SER A 63 -6.72 -1.97 1.98
CA SER A 63 -5.66 -0.96 1.99
C SER A 63 -4.40 -1.36 2.76
N GLY A 64 -4.51 -2.20 3.80
CA GLY A 64 -3.35 -2.71 4.53
C GLY A 64 -2.48 -3.65 3.68
N GLY A 65 -3.09 -4.55 2.91
CA GLY A 65 -2.37 -5.39 1.93
C GLY A 65 -1.82 -4.57 0.77
N ILE A 66 -2.57 -3.59 0.28
CA ILE A 66 -2.13 -2.66 -0.77
C ILE A 66 -0.95 -1.81 -0.28
N ALA A 67 -0.96 -1.36 0.97
CA ALA A 67 0.18 -0.68 1.57
C ALA A 67 1.44 -1.56 1.55
N GLY A 68 1.30 -2.87 1.77
CA GLY A 68 2.39 -3.83 1.63
C GLY A 68 2.93 -3.91 0.19
N ILE A 69 2.04 -3.95 -0.80
CA ILE A 69 2.43 -3.87 -2.22
C ILE A 69 3.20 -2.57 -2.50
N MET A 70 2.70 -1.42 -2.02
CA MET A 70 3.35 -0.12 -2.14
C MET A 70 4.73 -0.10 -1.45
N GLY A 71 4.88 -0.78 -0.31
CA GLY A 71 6.16 -0.95 0.38
C GLY A 71 7.19 -1.72 -0.44
N ALA A 72 6.80 -2.82 -1.09
CA ALA A 72 7.65 -3.56 -2.03
C ALA A 72 7.98 -2.71 -3.27
N TYR A 73 7.01 -1.98 -3.79
CA TYR A 73 7.17 -1.10 -4.95
C TYR A 73 8.20 -0.01 -4.71
N PHE A 74 8.24 0.56 -3.50
CA PHE A 74 9.19 1.59 -3.09
C PHE A 74 10.66 1.18 -3.32
N PHE A 75 10.99 -0.11 -3.11
CA PHE A 75 12.34 -0.63 -3.34
C PHE A 75 12.56 -1.19 -4.74
N LEU A 76 11.56 -1.82 -5.33
CA LEU A 76 11.71 -2.47 -6.62
C LEU A 76 11.64 -1.51 -7.79
N PHE A 77 10.85 -0.43 -7.64
CA PHE A 77 10.56 0.52 -8.72
C PHE A 77 10.62 1.99 -8.27
N PRO A 78 11.70 2.44 -7.57
CA PRO A 78 11.76 3.77 -6.95
C PRO A 78 11.62 4.92 -7.95
N TYR A 79 12.09 4.73 -9.19
CA TYR A 79 12.10 5.75 -10.24
C TYR A 79 11.01 5.56 -11.30
N ALA A 80 10.13 4.57 -11.13
CA ALA A 80 8.98 4.44 -12.01
C ALA A 80 8.12 5.70 -11.93
N ARG A 81 7.59 6.14 -13.07
CA ARG A 81 6.79 7.37 -13.15
C ARG A 81 5.33 7.08 -12.85
N ILE A 82 4.79 7.77 -11.88
CA ILE A 82 3.37 7.75 -11.54
C ILE A 82 2.76 9.01 -12.13
N VAL A 83 1.76 8.83 -12.99
CA VAL A 83 1.01 9.94 -13.58
C VAL A 83 -0.12 10.33 -12.63
N ILE A 84 -0.07 11.55 -12.13
CA ILE A 84 -1.10 12.12 -11.27
C ILE A 84 -1.93 13.08 -12.12
N TRP A 85 -3.23 12.82 -12.20
CA TRP A 85 -4.16 13.78 -12.75
C TRP A 85 -4.55 14.79 -11.66
N VAL A 86 -4.28 16.07 -11.94
CA VAL A 86 -4.72 17.15 -11.05
C VAL A 86 -6.20 17.39 -11.29
N LEU A 87 -7.02 16.95 -10.33
CA LEU A 87 -8.48 17.01 -10.41
C LEU A 87 -8.94 18.44 -10.77
N PHE A 88 -9.86 18.55 -11.72
CA PHE A 88 -10.40 19.80 -12.29
C PHE A 88 -9.48 20.58 -13.24
N LEU A 89 -8.25 20.15 -13.47
CA LEU A 89 -7.37 20.73 -14.48
C LEU A 89 -6.94 19.64 -15.47
N PRO A 90 -6.85 19.91 -16.77
CA PRO A 90 -6.35 18.95 -17.75
C PRO A 90 -4.81 18.84 -17.67
N ILE A 91 -4.28 18.76 -16.46
CA ILE A 91 -2.85 18.72 -16.19
C ILE A 91 -2.52 17.35 -15.62
N PHE A 92 -1.57 16.68 -16.28
CA PHE A 92 -0.97 15.43 -15.82
C PHE A 92 0.46 15.72 -15.34
N VAL A 93 0.75 15.35 -14.12
CA VAL A 93 2.09 15.52 -13.51
C VAL A 93 2.70 14.14 -13.30
N GLU A 94 3.90 13.94 -13.84
CA GLU A 94 4.67 12.73 -13.62
C GLU A 94 5.57 12.90 -12.38
N VAL A 95 5.42 12.02 -11.42
CA VAL A 95 6.26 11.97 -10.21
C VAL A 95 6.92 10.61 -10.08
N PRO A 96 8.20 10.54 -9.65
CA PRO A 96 8.82 9.26 -9.35
C PRO A 96 8.11 8.58 -8.16
N ALA A 97 7.99 7.24 -8.24
CA ALA A 97 7.28 6.47 -7.24
C ALA A 97 7.81 6.69 -5.80
N ILE A 98 9.14 6.84 -5.66
CA ILE A 98 9.76 7.12 -4.36
C ILE A 98 9.24 8.42 -3.74
N ALA A 99 9.02 9.47 -4.54
CA ALA A 99 8.49 10.74 -4.05
C ALA A 99 7.01 10.61 -3.66
N PHE A 100 6.19 9.99 -4.53
CA PHE A 100 4.78 9.74 -4.25
C PHE A 100 4.57 8.92 -2.98
N LEU A 101 5.26 7.77 -2.88
CA LEU A 101 5.15 6.86 -1.75
C LEU A 101 5.75 7.44 -0.48
N GLY A 102 6.85 8.21 -0.60
CA GLY A 102 7.45 8.92 0.53
C GLY A 102 6.50 9.95 1.14
N ILE A 103 5.86 10.78 0.30
CA ILE A 103 4.84 11.74 0.76
C ILE A 103 3.66 10.99 1.39
N TRP A 104 3.21 9.90 0.77
CA TRP A 104 2.12 9.08 1.31
C TRP A 104 2.45 8.56 2.71
N VAL A 105 3.66 8.03 2.95
CA VAL A 105 4.13 7.57 4.27
C VAL A 105 4.18 8.73 5.27
N ILE A 106 4.70 9.90 4.88
CA ILE A 106 4.73 11.08 5.76
C ILE A 106 3.32 11.46 6.22
N ILE A 107 2.34 11.42 5.32
CA ILE A 107 0.94 11.67 5.67
C ILE A 107 0.43 10.63 6.68
N GLN A 108 0.75 9.33 6.50
CA GLN A 108 0.35 8.29 7.45
C GLN A 108 0.96 8.58 8.85
N LEU A 109 2.26 8.88 8.90
CA LEU A 109 2.96 9.20 10.15
C LEU A 109 2.36 10.43 10.83
N TYR A 110 2.09 11.49 10.08
CA TYR A 110 1.45 12.69 10.61
C TYR A 110 0.09 12.37 11.25
N LYS A 111 -0.75 11.58 10.58
CA LYS A 111 -2.07 11.18 11.10
C LYS A 111 -1.96 10.34 12.37
N VAL A 112 -1.00 9.42 12.43
CA VAL A 112 -0.73 8.60 13.62
C VAL A 112 -0.27 9.49 14.79
N THR A 113 0.66 10.42 14.56
CA THR A 113 1.28 11.23 15.63
C THR A 113 0.37 12.33 16.17
N THR A 114 -0.54 12.87 15.34
CA THR A 114 -1.47 13.93 15.76
C THR A 114 -2.73 13.39 16.43
N GLY A 115 -2.90 12.06 16.54
CA GLY A 115 -4.11 11.47 17.08
C GLY A 115 -5.36 11.66 16.19
N MET A 116 -5.24 12.30 15.02
CA MET A 116 -6.34 12.44 14.04
C MET A 116 -6.75 11.10 13.41
N GLY A 117 -6.18 10.00 13.90
CA GLY A 117 -6.51 8.63 13.53
C GLY A 117 -7.07 7.83 14.69
N THR A 118 -7.39 8.47 15.80
CA THR A 118 -8.08 7.79 16.91
C THR A 118 -9.58 7.73 16.62
N VAL A 119 -10.18 6.67 17.09
CA VAL A 119 -11.58 6.24 16.85
C VAL A 119 -12.66 7.28 17.15
N SER A 120 -12.31 8.45 17.74
CA SER A 120 -13.26 9.45 18.19
C SER A 120 -13.90 10.31 17.08
N ASP A 121 -13.32 10.35 15.87
CA ASP A 121 -13.74 11.30 14.83
C ASP A 121 -14.59 10.70 13.71
N GLY A 122 -15.05 9.44 13.84
CA GLY A 122 -15.91 8.79 12.84
C GLY A 122 -15.26 8.55 11.47
N ASN A 123 -13.99 8.85 11.31
CA ASN A 123 -13.22 8.68 10.08
C ASN A 123 -12.20 7.54 10.26
N ASP A 124 -12.73 6.31 10.29
CA ASP A 124 -12.03 5.08 10.68
C ASP A 124 -11.02 4.59 9.65
N VAL A 125 -10.03 5.41 9.33
CA VAL A 125 -8.91 4.96 8.50
C VAL A 125 -7.87 4.29 9.41
N ALA A 126 -7.52 3.05 9.09
CA ALA A 126 -6.56 2.25 9.85
C ALA A 126 -5.09 2.69 9.60
N TRP A 127 -4.73 3.92 10.00
CA TRP A 127 -3.40 4.49 9.74
C TRP A 127 -2.26 3.61 10.23
N PHE A 128 -2.36 3.04 11.44
CA PHE A 128 -1.39 2.07 11.96
C PHE A 128 -1.31 0.82 11.09
N GLY A 129 -2.45 0.35 10.58
CA GLY A 129 -2.49 -0.78 9.65
C GLY A 129 -1.78 -0.46 8.34
N HIS A 130 -1.95 0.74 7.80
CA HIS A 130 -1.24 1.18 6.60
C HIS A 130 0.27 1.19 6.79
N LEU A 131 0.76 1.75 7.91
CA LEU A 131 2.20 1.74 8.20
C LEU A 131 2.73 0.33 8.41
N GLY A 132 2.01 -0.51 9.17
CA GLY A 132 2.38 -1.90 9.39
C GLY A 132 2.46 -2.70 8.10
N GLY A 133 1.45 -2.56 7.23
CA GLY A 133 1.44 -3.18 5.91
C GLY A 133 2.59 -2.71 5.03
N PHE A 134 2.82 -1.40 4.96
CA PHE A 134 3.89 -0.81 4.16
C PHE A 134 5.27 -1.30 4.60
N LEU A 135 5.56 -1.28 5.90
CA LEU A 135 6.81 -1.79 6.46
C LEU A 135 6.96 -3.30 6.22
N ALA A 136 5.90 -4.08 6.40
CA ALA A 136 5.91 -5.51 6.07
C ALA A 136 6.31 -5.72 4.60
N GLY A 137 5.71 -4.95 3.68
CA GLY A 137 6.05 -5.00 2.27
C GLY A 137 7.49 -4.64 1.98
N MET A 138 8.02 -3.58 2.62
CA MET A 138 9.41 -3.14 2.46
C MET A 138 10.43 -4.21 2.85
N PHE A 139 10.19 -4.94 3.94
CA PHE A 139 11.19 -5.87 4.48
C PHE A 139 10.99 -7.31 4.04
N LEU A 140 9.77 -7.70 3.68
CA LEU A 140 9.39 -9.09 3.43
C LEU A 140 9.16 -9.45 1.96
N TYR A 141 9.32 -8.53 1.01
CA TYR A 141 9.06 -8.84 -0.41
C TYR A 141 10.04 -9.84 -1.03
N ARG A 142 11.31 -9.87 -0.56
CA ARG A 142 12.39 -10.65 -1.18
C ARG A 142 12.10 -12.15 -1.32
N PRO A 143 11.61 -12.87 -0.28
CA PRO A 143 11.29 -14.29 -0.37
C PRO A 143 10.20 -14.62 -1.40
N PHE A 144 9.38 -13.65 -1.78
CA PHE A 144 8.28 -13.83 -2.73
C PHE A 144 8.69 -13.62 -4.18
N LEU A 145 9.88 -13.06 -4.44
CA LEU A 145 10.36 -12.84 -5.80
C LEU A 145 10.66 -14.17 -6.50
N LEU A 146 10.42 -14.20 -7.82
CA LEU A 146 10.90 -15.28 -8.69
C LEU A 146 12.40 -15.09 -8.97
N GLU A 147 13.21 -16.14 -8.81
CA GLU A 147 14.67 -16.07 -8.96
C GLU A 147 15.13 -15.50 -10.31
N ASP A 148 14.52 -15.95 -11.41
CA ASP A 148 14.84 -15.48 -12.76
C ASP A 148 14.46 -14.01 -12.98
N ARG A 149 13.46 -13.52 -12.27
CA ARG A 149 12.99 -12.13 -12.36
C ARG A 149 13.65 -11.21 -11.33
N ALA A 150 14.22 -11.78 -10.28
CA ALA A 150 15.03 -11.03 -9.30
C ALA A 150 16.31 -10.45 -9.93
N ARG A 151 16.91 -11.17 -10.91
CA ARG A 151 18.10 -10.75 -11.65
C ARG A 151 17.81 -9.83 -12.85
N GLY A 152 16.54 -9.70 -13.26
CA GLY A 152 16.11 -8.96 -14.46
C GLY A 152 15.92 -7.45 -14.24
N GLY A 153 16.39 -6.87 -13.14
CA GLY A 153 16.28 -5.43 -12.84
C GLY A 153 16.99 -4.49 -13.84
N GLU A 154 17.67 -5.02 -14.84
CA GLU A 154 18.36 -4.21 -15.86
C GLU A 154 17.56 -4.01 -17.17
N ARG A 155 16.42 -4.69 -17.37
CA ARG A 155 15.72 -4.65 -18.66
C ARG A 155 14.57 -3.63 -18.77
N TYR A 156 14.20 -2.98 -17.72
CA TYR A 156 13.17 -1.91 -17.76
C TYR A 156 13.79 -0.56 -17.39
N ARG A 157 14.74 -0.11 -18.23
CA ARG A 157 15.07 1.31 -18.35
C ARG A 157 14.09 1.90 -19.36
N PHE A 158 13.05 2.51 -18.88
CA PHE A 158 12.27 3.49 -19.63
C PHE A 158 12.67 4.88 -19.18
#